data_73947be9ec5fc61f57cb77a2c5ef9e26
#
_entry.id   73947be9ec5fc61f57cb77a2c5ef9e26
#
_cell.length_a   1.000
_cell.length_b   1.000
_cell.length_c   1.000
_cell.angle_alpha   90.00
_cell.angle_beta   90.00
_cell.angle_gamma   90.00
#
_symmetry.space_group_name_H-M   'P 1'
#
loop_
_entity.id
_entity.type
_entity.pdbx_description
1 polymer ?
#
loop_
_entity_poly.entity_id
_entity_poly.type
_entity_poly.pdbx_seq_one_letter_code
_entity_poly.pdbx_strand_id
1 'polypeptide(L)'
;IQKSVKKIALIGPHADSPRKFFGGYTHMCMMESTYAIANSIAGVSGSENVDNREIVTVPGTNIQSDETPEFDVILKRQKPDCRSILEELKAQMPDAEIRYAYGYPIAGADQSGFARALEIAEDADIVILTLGGKHGTCSMASMGEGVDATNINLPECQDAFIRKAAKLGKPLIGVHFDGRPISSDAADAHLDAILEAWNPSEKGAEAVVSILLGRYNPGGKMPVT
;
A
#
# COMPACT_ATOMS: atom_id res chain seq x y z
N ILE A 1 -14.71 5.81 11.77
CA ILE A 1 -15.12 4.46 12.24
C ILE A 1 -15.68 4.62 13.65
N GLN A 2 -16.89 4.12 13.88
CA GLN A 2 -17.54 4.18 15.18
C GLN A 2 -17.00 3.11 16.14
N LYS A 3 -17.05 3.39 17.46
CA LYS A 3 -16.64 2.45 18.51
C LYS A 3 -17.47 1.15 18.55
N SER A 4 -18.64 1.14 17.94
CA SER A 4 -19.52 -0.04 17.83
C SER A 4 -19.02 -1.09 16.85
N VAL A 5 -18.14 -0.71 15.91
CA VAL A 5 -17.51 -1.64 14.96
C VAL A 5 -16.64 -2.63 15.71
N LYS A 6 -16.88 -3.94 15.48
CA LYS A 6 -16.17 -5.03 16.14
C LYS A 6 -15.28 -5.84 15.22
N LYS A 7 -15.60 -5.91 13.93
CA LYS A 7 -14.84 -6.65 12.94
C LYS A 7 -14.41 -5.74 11.80
N ILE A 8 -13.11 -5.65 11.57
CA ILE A 8 -12.52 -4.84 10.51
C ILE A 8 -11.74 -5.75 9.58
N ALA A 9 -12.05 -5.71 8.29
CA ALA A 9 -11.19 -6.24 7.25
C ALA A 9 -10.27 -5.15 6.75
N LEU A 10 -8.95 -5.32 6.92
CA LEU A 10 -7.92 -4.44 6.41
C LEU A 10 -7.22 -5.13 5.25
N ILE A 11 -7.33 -4.58 4.05
CA ILE A 11 -6.89 -5.25 2.83
C ILE A 11 -6.00 -4.32 2.01
N GLY A 12 -4.93 -4.87 1.47
CA GLY A 12 -4.07 -4.17 0.53
C GLY A 12 -2.60 -4.09 0.95
N PRO A 13 -1.74 -3.71 0.00
CA PRO A 13 -0.28 -3.83 0.14
C PRO A 13 0.34 -2.88 1.16
N HIS A 14 -0.31 -1.75 1.47
CA HIS A 14 0.22 -0.75 2.41
C HIS A 14 -0.24 -1.01 3.85
N ALA A 15 -1.18 -1.95 4.05
CA ALA A 15 -1.80 -2.20 5.34
C ALA A 15 -0.81 -2.66 6.41
N ASP A 16 0.12 -3.53 6.04
CA ASP A 16 1.12 -4.12 6.95
C ASP A 16 2.57 -3.92 6.47
N SER A 17 2.79 -2.90 5.65
CA SER A 17 4.13 -2.57 5.14
C SER A 17 4.41 -1.07 5.26
N PRO A 18 4.87 -0.61 6.44
CA PRO A 18 5.15 0.81 6.68
C PRO A 18 6.29 1.34 5.79
N ARG A 19 7.10 0.47 5.24
CA ARG A 19 8.13 0.81 4.26
C ARG A 19 7.57 1.55 3.04
N LYS A 20 6.36 1.21 2.61
CA LYS A 20 5.66 1.84 1.49
C LYS A 20 5.20 3.28 1.77
N PHE A 21 5.29 3.74 3.01
CA PHE A 21 4.97 5.13 3.38
C PHE A 21 6.09 6.12 3.02
N PHE A 22 7.28 5.60 2.70
CA PHE A 22 8.44 6.41 2.35
C PHE A 22 8.60 6.48 0.84
N GLY A 23 8.46 7.67 0.29
CA GLY A 23 8.56 7.90 -1.14
C GLY A 23 9.65 8.91 -1.50
N GLY A 24 9.81 9.13 -2.80
CA GLY A 24 10.73 10.10 -3.35
C GLY A 24 12.17 9.89 -2.92
N TYR A 25 12.80 10.93 -2.44
CA TYR A 25 14.21 10.95 -2.02
C TYR A 25 14.41 10.72 -0.51
N THR A 26 13.44 10.09 0.16
CA THR A 26 13.66 9.67 1.54
C THR A 26 14.80 8.65 1.62
N HIS A 27 15.50 8.63 2.75
CA HIS A 27 16.61 7.69 2.94
C HIS A 27 16.21 6.23 2.69
N MET A 28 15.04 5.82 3.18
CA MET A 28 14.53 4.45 2.98
C MET A 28 14.31 4.15 1.49
N CYS A 29 13.63 5.05 0.78
CA CYS A 29 13.38 4.87 -0.64
C CYS A 29 14.68 4.84 -1.46
N MET A 30 15.64 5.69 -1.12
CA MET A 30 16.94 5.72 -1.80
C MET A 30 17.77 4.46 -1.55
N MET A 31 17.69 3.86 -0.36
CA MET A 31 18.33 2.57 -0.08
C MET A 31 17.73 1.46 -0.94
N GLU A 32 16.41 1.38 -1.04
CA GLU A 32 15.72 0.40 -1.89
C GLU A 32 16.09 0.61 -3.37
N SER A 33 16.15 1.86 -3.82
CA SER A 33 16.56 2.19 -5.19
C SER A 33 17.98 1.75 -5.49
N THR A 34 18.90 1.95 -4.56
CA THR A 34 20.29 1.51 -4.71
C THR A 34 20.39 -0.01 -4.81
N TYR A 35 19.62 -0.73 -3.99
CA TYR A 35 19.56 -2.19 -4.03
C TYR A 35 18.98 -2.69 -5.37
N ALA A 36 17.92 -2.07 -5.85
CA ALA A 36 17.30 -2.43 -7.13
C ALA A 36 18.23 -2.16 -8.32
N ILE A 37 18.99 -1.07 -8.30
CA ILE A 37 20.02 -0.78 -9.30
C ILE A 37 21.11 -1.85 -9.27
N ALA A 38 21.62 -2.21 -8.08
CA ALA A 38 22.62 -3.26 -7.93
C ALA A 38 22.13 -4.60 -8.52
N ASN A 39 20.88 -4.98 -8.23
CA ASN A 39 20.27 -6.18 -8.83
C ASN A 39 20.16 -6.08 -10.36
N SER A 40 19.84 -4.91 -10.89
CA SER A 40 19.69 -4.71 -12.34
C SER A 40 21.00 -4.85 -13.13
N ILE A 41 22.13 -4.56 -12.49
CA ILE A 41 23.46 -4.71 -13.10
C ILE A 41 24.15 -6.05 -12.77
N ALA A 42 23.51 -6.91 -11.98
CA ALA A 42 24.03 -8.25 -11.69
C ALA A 42 24.20 -9.02 -13.00
N GLY A 43 25.38 -9.62 -13.18
CA GLY A 43 25.74 -10.30 -14.43
C GLY A 43 26.33 -9.42 -15.53
N VAL A 44 26.41 -8.11 -15.36
CA VAL A 44 27.19 -7.22 -16.23
C VAL A 44 28.68 -7.35 -15.88
N SER A 45 29.54 -7.34 -16.89
CA SER A 45 31.00 -7.41 -16.67
C SER A 45 31.49 -6.33 -15.70
N GLY A 46 32.18 -6.74 -14.67
CA GLY A 46 32.61 -5.88 -13.55
C GLY A 46 31.70 -5.89 -12.33
N SER A 47 30.61 -6.65 -12.36
CA SER A 47 29.66 -6.78 -11.25
C SER A 47 29.73 -8.15 -10.53
N GLU A 48 30.90 -8.80 -10.56
CA GLU A 48 31.10 -10.16 -10.05
C GLU A 48 30.81 -10.30 -8.53
N ASN A 49 30.82 -9.18 -7.81
CA ASN A 49 30.51 -9.17 -6.38
C ASN A 49 29.04 -8.82 -6.06
N VAL A 50 28.19 -8.65 -7.08
CA VAL A 50 26.76 -8.41 -6.89
C VAL A 50 26.07 -9.76 -6.74
N ASP A 51 25.36 -9.93 -5.65
CA ASP A 51 24.63 -11.16 -5.34
C ASP A 51 23.58 -11.44 -6.43
N ASN A 52 23.74 -12.55 -7.13
CA ASN A 52 22.89 -12.96 -8.27
C ASN A 52 21.58 -13.57 -7.76
N ARG A 53 20.81 -12.82 -6.97
CA ARG A 53 19.47 -13.26 -6.56
C ARG A 53 18.52 -13.20 -7.75
N GLU A 54 17.69 -14.20 -7.85
CA GLU A 54 16.58 -14.18 -8.80
C GLU A 54 15.68 -12.97 -8.51
N ILE A 55 15.55 -12.07 -9.49
CA ILE A 55 14.69 -10.90 -9.36
C ILE A 55 13.24 -11.34 -9.51
N VAL A 56 12.52 -11.37 -8.40
CA VAL A 56 11.08 -11.62 -8.40
C VAL A 56 10.36 -10.33 -8.74
N THR A 57 9.49 -10.38 -9.72
CA THR A 57 8.66 -9.22 -10.12
C THR A 57 7.20 -9.41 -9.71
N VAL A 58 6.50 -8.30 -9.58
CA VAL A 58 5.04 -8.32 -9.46
C VAL A 58 4.47 -8.97 -10.72
N PRO A 59 3.61 -9.99 -10.61
CA PRO A 59 3.15 -10.78 -11.76
C PRO A 59 2.61 -9.92 -12.90
N GLY A 60 3.14 -10.17 -14.09
CA GLY A 60 2.76 -9.44 -15.31
C GLY A 60 3.31 -8.02 -15.43
N THR A 61 4.27 -7.64 -14.61
CA THR A 61 4.91 -6.31 -14.64
C THR A 61 6.44 -6.43 -14.62
N ASN A 62 7.12 -5.30 -14.87
CA ASN A 62 8.57 -5.16 -14.71
C ASN A 62 8.97 -4.60 -13.34
N ILE A 63 8.01 -4.46 -12.42
CA ILE A 63 8.24 -3.92 -11.10
C ILE A 63 8.77 -5.05 -10.21
N GLN A 64 9.89 -4.83 -9.56
CA GLN A 64 10.44 -5.80 -8.61
C GLN A 64 9.46 -5.97 -7.44
N SER A 65 9.30 -7.19 -6.99
CA SER A 65 8.48 -7.48 -5.81
C SER A 65 9.01 -6.70 -4.61
N ASP A 66 8.09 -6.11 -3.89
CA ASP A 66 8.36 -5.35 -2.69
C ASP A 66 8.53 -6.24 -1.43
N GLU A 67 8.45 -7.54 -1.60
CA GLU A 67 8.64 -8.53 -0.53
C GLU A 67 10.13 -8.80 -0.26
N THR A 68 10.86 -7.74 0.11
CA THR A 68 12.28 -7.83 0.47
C THR A 68 12.43 -7.60 1.97
N PRO A 69 12.44 -8.67 2.79
CA PRO A 69 12.36 -8.57 4.26
C PRO A 69 13.56 -7.83 4.88
N GLU A 70 14.70 -7.78 4.19
CA GLU A 70 15.87 -7.05 4.65
C GLU A 70 15.59 -5.56 4.91
N PHE A 71 14.74 -4.95 4.09
CA PHE A 71 14.39 -3.53 4.27
C PHE A 71 13.45 -3.30 5.46
N ASP A 72 12.60 -4.26 5.76
CA ASP A 72 11.75 -4.21 6.95
C ASP A 72 12.59 -4.26 8.22
N VAL A 73 13.63 -5.09 8.25
CA VAL A 73 14.60 -5.13 9.35
C VAL A 73 15.36 -3.81 9.49
N ILE A 74 15.78 -3.23 8.37
CA ILE A 74 16.47 -1.93 8.37
C ILE A 74 15.55 -0.84 8.87
N LEU A 75 14.31 -0.78 8.39
CA LEU A 75 13.32 0.18 8.85
C LEU A 75 13.08 0.07 10.36
N LYS A 76 12.85 -1.15 10.86
CA LYS A 76 12.62 -1.38 12.29
C LYS A 76 13.81 -0.95 13.15
N ARG A 77 15.03 -1.12 12.67
CA ARG A 77 16.24 -0.67 13.36
C ARG A 77 16.39 0.85 13.35
N GLN A 78 16.11 1.51 12.24
CA GLN A 78 16.27 2.97 12.09
C GLN A 78 15.08 3.75 12.66
N LYS A 79 13.90 3.18 12.60
CA LYS A 79 12.62 3.79 12.96
C LYS A 79 11.79 2.80 13.78
N PRO A 80 12.20 2.49 15.02
CA PRO A 80 11.55 1.45 15.85
C PRO A 80 10.08 1.75 16.14
N ASP A 81 9.70 3.03 16.17
CA ASP A 81 8.34 3.49 16.43
C ASP A 81 7.47 3.62 15.17
N CYS A 82 8.04 3.33 13.98
CA CYS A 82 7.27 3.31 12.74
C CYS A 82 6.40 2.05 12.71
N ARG A 83 5.09 2.25 12.79
CA ARG A 83 4.09 1.17 12.77
C ARG A 83 3.42 1.05 11.42
N SER A 84 2.92 -0.16 11.13
CA SER A 84 1.97 -0.37 10.04
C SER A 84 0.56 0.11 10.45
N ILE A 85 -0.34 0.27 9.48
CA ILE A 85 -1.75 0.56 9.76
C ILE A 85 -2.38 -0.56 10.58
N LEU A 86 -2.00 -1.81 10.30
CA LEU A 86 -2.46 -2.98 11.03
C LEU A 86 -2.05 -2.92 12.50
N GLU A 87 -0.77 -2.63 12.77
CA GLU A 87 -0.24 -2.49 14.14
C GLU A 87 -0.93 -1.35 14.89
N GLU A 88 -1.12 -0.22 14.21
CA GLU A 88 -1.72 0.96 14.82
C GLU A 88 -3.22 0.78 15.09
N LEU A 89 -3.98 0.18 14.16
CA LEU A 89 -5.39 -0.15 14.37
C LEU A 89 -5.55 -1.11 15.55
N LYS A 90 -4.74 -2.17 15.64
CA LYS A 90 -4.76 -3.11 16.78
C LYS A 90 -4.47 -2.42 18.10
N ALA A 91 -3.51 -1.49 18.12
CA ALA A 91 -3.18 -0.75 19.34
C ALA A 91 -4.31 0.19 19.78
N GLN A 92 -5.03 0.79 18.83
CA GLN A 92 -6.05 1.80 19.10
C GLN A 92 -7.47 1.24 19.25
N MET A 93 -7.72 0.02 18.80
CA MET A 93 -8.99 -0.71 18.87
C MET A 93 -8.79 -2.12 19.45
N PRO A 94 -8.33 -2.24 20.70
CA PRO A 94 -7.98 -3.54 21.29
C PRO A 94 -9.19 -4.50 21.43
N ASP A 95 -10.41 -3.95 21.43
CA ASP A 95 -11.66 -4.73 21.53
C ASP A 95 -12.24 -5.13 20.17
N ALA A 96 -11.60 -4.75 19.06
CA ALA A 96 -12.03 -5.08 17.71
C ALA A 96 -11.17 -6.22 17.15
N GLU A 97 -11.81 -7.13 16.44
CA GLU A 97 -11.13 -8.12 15.62
C GLU A 97 -10.70 -7.49 14.30
N ILE A 98 -9.39 -7.37 14.08
CA ILE A 98 -8.83 -6.81 12.85
C ILE A 98 -8.16 -7.93 12.09
N ARG A 99 -8.73 -8.29 10.94
CA ARG A 99 -8.19 -9.29 10.02
C ARG A 99 -7.51 -8.61 8.85
N TYR A 100 -6.35 -9.11 8.49
CA TYR A 100 -5.56 -8.61 7.37
C TYR A 100 -5.45 -9.61 6.24
N ALA A 101 -5.48 -9.09 5.02
CA ALA A 101 -5.06 -9.80 3.81
C ALA A 101 -4.34 -8.86 2.86
N TYR A 102 -3.29 -9.35 2.21
CA TYR A 102 -2.58 -8.59 1.16
C TYR A 102 -3.52 -8.25 -0.02
N GLY A 103 -4.30 -9.24 -0.46
CA GLY A 103 -5.40 -9.09 -1.42
C GLY A 103 -4.97 -8.88 -2.86
N TYR A 104 -4.17 -7.86 -3.11
CA TYR A 104 -3.73 -7.45 -4.45
C TYR A 104 -2.39 -6.69 -4.40
N PRO A 105 -1.60 -6.71 -5.49
CA PRO A 105 -0.33 -6.01 -5.54
C PRO A 105 -0.47 -4.50 -5.81
N ILE A 106 0.68 -3.81 -5.75
CA ILE A 106 0.83 -2.38 -6.06
C ILE A 106 0.76 -2.06 -7.55
N ALA A 107 0.71 -3.05 -8.41
CA ALA A 107 0.69 -2.90 -9.87
C ALA A 107 0.11 -4.15 -10.54
N GLY A 108 -0.26 -4.00 -11.82
CA GLY A 108 -0.71 -5.11 -12.66
C GLY A 108 -2.14 -5.57 -12.40
N ALA A 109 -2.42 -6.81 -12.81
CA ALA A 109 -3.77 -7.36 -12.85
C ALA A 109 -3.92 -8.66 -12.01
N ASP A 110 -2.93 -9.03 -11.20
CA ASP A 110 -2.96 -10.27 -10.42
C ASP A 110 -4.11 -10.27 -9.39
N GLN A 111 -4.91 -11.32 -9.42
CA GLN A 111 -6.06 -11.53 -8.56
C GLN A 111 -5.93 -12.75 -7.63
N SER A 112 -4.76 -13.33 -7.54
CA SER A 112 -4.51 -14.56 -6.78
C SER A 112 -4.87 -14.44 -5.29
N GLY A 113 -4.71 -13.23 -4.71
CA GLY A 113 -5.05 -12.94 -3.31
C GLY A 113 -6.53 -12.64 -3.03
N PHE A 114 -7.38 -12.55 -4.06
CA PHE A 114 -8.77 -12.09 -3.92
C PHE A 114 -9.63 -13.00 -3.05
N ALA A 115 -9.51 -14.32 -3.20
CA ALA A 115 -10.35 -15.27 -2.48
C ALA A 115 -10.26 -15.06 -0.96
N ARG A 116 -9.04 -14.99 -0.43
CA ARG A 116 -8.79 -14.77 0.99
C ARG A 116 -9.23 -13.38 1.46
N ALA A 117 -8.99 -12.35 0.65
CA ALA A 117 -9.37 -10.99 0.97
C ALA A 117 -10.91 -10.81 1.01
N LEU A 118 -11.63 -11.41 0.06
CA LEU A 118 -13.10 -11.38 0.04
C LEU A 118 -13.69 -12.17 1.22
N GLU A 119 -13.11 -13.33 1.58
CA GLU A 119 -13.53 -14.11 2.74
C GLU A 119 -13.50 -13.26 4.04
N ILE A 120 -12.41 -12.55 4.31
CA ILE A 120 -12.34 -11.70 5.51
C ILE A 120 -13.25 -10.47 5.40
N ALA A 121 -13.47 -9.94 4.20
CA ALA A 121 -14.35 -8.80 3.97
C ALA A 121 -15.82 -9.16 4.21
N GLU A 122 -16.25 -10.37 3.83
CA GLU A 122 -17.62 -10.85 4.02
C GLU A 122 -18.01 -10.93 5.50
N ASP A 123 -17.08 -11.35 6.36
CA ASP A 123 -17.30 -11.47 7.82
C ASP A 123 -17.11 -10.15 8.58
N ALA A 124 -16.73 -9.07 7.92
CA ALA A 124 -16.44 -7.79 8.55
C ALA A 124 -17.67 -6.89 8.67
N ASP A 125 -17.64 -5.98 9.66
CA ASP A 125 -18.59 -4.87 9.78
C ASP A 125 -18.23 -3.72 8.82
N ILE A 126 -16.92 -3.54 8.54
CA ILE A 126 -16.37 -2.52 7.67
C ILE A 126 -15.10 -3.02 6.98
N VAL A 127 -14.87 -2.58 5.77
CA VAL A 127 -13.70 -2.94 4.98
C VAL A 127 -12.86 -1.70 4.71
N ILE A 128 -11.58 -1.76 5.03
CA ILE A 128 -10.59 -0.72 4.74
C ILE A 128 -9.66 -1.26 3.66
N LEU A 129 -9.61 -0.56 2.54
CA LEU A 129 -8.76 -0.88 1.39
C LEU A 129 -7.58 0.08 1.35
N THR A 130 -6.36 -0.43 1.39
CA THR A 130 -5.17 0.38 1.10
C THR A 130 -4.87 0.27 -0.39
N LEU A 131 -4.89 1.38 -1.08
CA LEU A 131 -4.87 1.50 -2.53
C LEU A 131 -3.67 2.33 -2.98
N GLY A 132 -3.37 2.27 -4.27
CA GLY A 132 -2.28 3.02 -4.87
C GLY A 132 -1.06 2.17 -5.14
N GLY A 133 0.09 2.81 -5.18
CA GLY A 133 1.35 2.18 -5.56
C GLY A 133 2.48 2.44 -4.58
N LYS A 134 3.70 2.30 -5.06
CA LYS A 134 4.91 2.69 -4.33
C LYS A 134 5.59 3.82 -5.07
N HIS A 135 5.69 4.96 -4.41
CA HIS A 135 6.44 6.10 -4.93
C HIS A 135 7.94 5.93 -4.68
N GLY A 136 8.73 6.10 -5.71
CA GLY A 136 10.18 5.94 -5.61
C GLY A 136 10.87 6.19 -6.94
N THR A 137 12.05 5.61 -7.07
CA THR A 137 12.82 5.60 -8.31
C THR A 137 13.12 4.15 -8.69
N CYS A 138 13.44 3.90 -9.96
CA CYS A 138 13.84 2.59 -10.50
C CYS A 138 12.76 1.48 -10.40
N SER A 139 13.20 0.23 -10.63
CA SER A 139 12.34 -0.93 -10.82
C SER A 139 11.56 -1.41 -9.58
N MET A 140 11.81 -0.88 -8.41
CA MET A 140 11.01 -1.19 -7.20
C MET A 140 9.83 -0.23 -7.00
N ALA A 141 9.71 0.79 -7.83
CA ALA A 141 8.64 1.76 -7.76
C ALA A 141 7.59 1.52 -8.86
N SER A 142 6.33 1.77 -8.54
CA SER A 142 5.24 1.79 -9.52
C SER A 142 4.91 3.20 -10.01
N MET A 143 5.50 4.22 -9.38
CA MET A 143 5.38 5.63 -9.73
C MET A 143 6.56 6.43 -9.17
N GLY A 144 6.86 7.57 -9.77
CA GLY A 144 7.93 8.48 -9.34
C GLY A 144 8.88 8.81 -10.47
N GLU A 145 10.06 9.33 -10.14
CA GLU A 145 11.06 9.72 -11.13
C GLU A 145 11.58 8.53 -11.92
N GLY A 146 11.57 8.64 -13.25
CA GLY A 146 11.96 7.56 -14.14
C GLY A 146 10.95 6.41 -14.22
N VAL A 147 9.77 6.57 -13.65
CA VAL A 147 8.67 5.62 -13.72
C VAL A 147 7.46 6.30 -14.36
N ASP A 148 7.50 6.36 -15.69
CA ASP A 148 6.46 7.01 -16.46
C ASP A 148 5.18 6.17 -16.53
N ALA A 149 4.05 6.84 -16.66
CA ALA A 149 2.77 6.20 -16.83
C ALA A 149 2.02 6.78 -18.03
N THR A 150 1.33 5.93 -18.76
CA THR A 150 0.47 6.31 -19.87
C THR A 150 -0.96 6.67 -19.43
N ASN A 151 -1.30 6.38 -18.19
CA ASN A 151 -2.57 6.74 -17.55
C ASN A 151 -2.37 6.99 -16.05
N ILE A 152 -3.39 7.54 -15.39
CA ILE A 152 -3.39 7.85 -13.96
C ILE A 152 -4.32 6.93 -13.16
N ASN A 153 -4.76 5.83 -13.73
CA ASN A 153 -5.68 4.91 -13.07
C ASN A 153 -5.00 4.11 -11.97
N LEU A 154 -5.80 3.62 -11.01
CA LEU A 154 -5.37 2.55 -10.12
C LEU A 154 -4.93 1.32 -10.93
N PRO A 155 -4.06 0.46 -10.37
CA PRO A 155 -3.77 -0.85 -10.95
C PRO A 155 -5.06 -1.65 -11.21
N GLU A 156 -5.10 -2.39 -12.32
CA GLU A 156 -6.30 -3.17 -12.72
C GLU A 156 -6.79 -4.12 -11.61
N CYS A 157 -5.88 -4.75 -10.87
CA CYS A 157 -6.23 -5.62 -9.76
C CYS A 157 -6.97 -4.87 -8.65
N GLN A 158 -6.58 -3.63 -8.36
CA GLN A 158 -7.22 -2.83 -7.31
C GLN A 158 -8.63 -2.41 -7.71
N ASP A 159 -8.81 -1.90 -8.92
CA ASP A 159 -10.12 -1.60 -9.49
C ASP A 159 -11.04 -2.83 -9.53
N ALA A 160 -10.48 -3.97 -9.96
CA ALA A 160 -11.23 -5.24 -9.99
C ALA A 160 -11.64 -5.70 -8.59
N PHE A 161 -10.76 -5.51 -7.59
CA PHE A 161 -11.09 -5.87 -6.21
C PHE A 161 -12.19 -4.97 -5.63
N ILE A 162 -12.12 -3.66 -5.82
CA ILE A 162 -13.15 -2.71 -5.38
C ILE A 162 -14.52 -3.13 -5.92
N ARG A 163 -14.63 -3.41 -7.23
CA ARG A 163 -15.89 -3.87 -7.86
C ARG A 163 -16.41 -5.18 -7.30
N LYS A 164 -15.53 -6.08 -6.85
CA LYS A 164 -15.94 -7.36 -6.23
C LYS A 164 -16.35 -7.13 -4.77
N ALA A 165 -15.58 -6.38 -4.00
CA ALA A 165 -15.87 -6.07 -2.61
C ALA A 165 -17.20 -5.29 -2.45
N ALA A 166 -17.51 -4.40 -3.38
CA ALA A 166 -18.78 -3.65 -3.39
C ALA A 166 -20.01 -4.55 -3.40
N LYS A 167 -19.93 -5.74 -4.01
CA LYS A 167 -21.04 -6.70 -4.06
C LYS A 167 -21.36 -7.32 -2.70
N LEU A 168 -20.48 -7.20 -1.72
CA LEU A 168 -20.70 -7.68 -0.36
C LEU A 168 -21.64 -6.77 0.45
N GLY A 169 -21.91 -5.55 -0.03
CA GLY A 169 -22.78 -4.57 0.64
C GLY A 169 -22.25 -4.10 2.00
N LYS A 170 -20.95 -4.16 2.21
CA LYS A 170 -20.28 -3.65 3.41
C LYS A 170 -19.80 -2.23 3.18
N PRO A 171 -19.73 -1.39 4.22
CA PRO A 171 -19.06 -0.09 4.11
C PRO A 171 -17.62 -0.27 3.66
N LEU A 172 -17.23 0.44 2.59
CA LEU A 172 -15.89 0.40 1.99
C LEU A 172 -15.20 1.75 2.16
N ILE A 173 -14.04 1.75 2.81
CA ILE A 173 -13.19 2.92 2.94
C ILE A 173 -11.90 2.69 2.17
N GLY A 174 -11.54 3.61 1.25
CA GLY A 174 -10.24 3.63 0.59
C GLY A 174 -9.25 4.53 1.31
N VAL A 175 -8.02 4.07 1.44
CA VAL A 175 -6.88 4.89 1.84
C VAL A 175 -5.85 4.81 0.72
N HIS A 176 -5.67 5.91 0.00
CA HIS A 176 -4.75 6.01 -1.12
C HIS A 176 -3.33 6.37 -0.64
N PHE A 177 -2.36 5.68 -1.21
CA PHE A 177 -0.92 5.91 -0.99
C PHE A 177 -0.26 6.14 -2.34
N ASP A 178 0.00 7.38 -2.65
CA ASP A 178 0.40 7.81 -3.98
C ASP A 178 1.45 8.91 -3.93
N GLY A 179 2.17 9.06 -5.03
CA GLY A 179 3.10 10.16 -5.27
C GLY A 179 2.71 11.04 -6.46
N ARG A 180 1.52 10.77 -7.03
CA ARG A 180 0.90 11.50 -8.14
C ARG A 180 -0.61 11.41 -8.04
N PRO A 181 -1.38 12.27 -8.73
CA PRO A 181 -2.83 12.11 -8.83
C PRO A 181 -3.21 10.74 -9.38
N ILE A 182 -4.20 10.11 -8.74
CA ILE A 182 -4.77 8.82 -9.15
C ILE A 182 -6.24 9.01 -9.44
N SER A 183 -6.71 8.39 -10.52
CA SER A 183 -8.11 8.29 -10.90
C SER A 183 -8.59 6.86 -10.77
N SER A 184 -9.85 6.66 -10.40
CA SER A 184 -10.49 5.35 -10.37
C SER A 184 -12.00 5.47 -10.42
N ASP A 185 -12.60 5.09 -11.53
CA ASP A 185 -14.06 4.99 -11.64
C ASP A 185 -14.64 3.97 -10.64
N ALA A 186 -13.89 2.93 -10.30
CA ALA A 186 -14.33 1.95 -9.32
C ALA A 186 -14.34 2.53 -7.90
N ALA A 187 -13.32 3.31 -7.53
CA ALA A 187 -13.26 3.97 -6.24
C ALA A 187 -14.37 5.03 -6.10
N ASP A 188 -14.54 5.86 -7.11
CA ASP A 188 -15.59 6.90 -7.13
C ASP A 188 -17.00 6.30 -7.02
N ALA A 189 -17.26 5.21 -7.74
CA ALA A 189 -18.59 4.58 -7.78
C ALA A 189 -18.94 3.75 -6.54
N HIS A 190 -17.94 3.23 -5.81
CA HIS A 190 -18.18 2.16 -4.84
C HIS A 190 -17.61 2.37 -3.45
N LEU A 191 -16.69 3.31 -3.25
CA LEU A 191 -16.18 3.60 -1.91
C LEU A 191 -17.07 4.63 -1.21
N ASP A 192 -17.40 4.37 0.06
CA ASP A 192 -18.18 5.29 0.88
C ASP A 192 -17.34 6.48 1.37
N ALA A 193 -16.04 6.31 1.43
CA ALA A 193 -15.08 7.36 1.77
C ALA A 193 -13.70 7.07 1.18
N ILE A 194 -12.99 8.12 0.81
CA ILE A 194 -11.59 8.05 0.35
C ILE A 194 -10.76 9.01 1.19
N LEU A 195 -9.68 8.51 1.75
CA LEU A 195 -8.64 9.29 2.41
C LEU A 195 -7.37 9.27 1.56
N GLU A 196 -6.94 10.42 1.10
CA GLU A 196 -5.67 10.56 0.40
C GLU A 196 -4.55 10.78 1.41
N ALA A 197 -3.67 9.79 1.54
CA ALA A 197 -2.57 9.78 2.49
C ALA A 197 -1.22 10.16 1.87
N TRP A 198 -1.11 10.18 0.55
CA TRP A 198 0.15 10.42 -0.18
C TRP A 198 1.28 9.50 0.32
N ASN A 199 2.44 10.08 0.65
CA ASN A 199 3.58 9.41 1.25
C ASN A 199 3.73 9.85 2.72
N PRO A 200 3.00 9.24 3.66
CA PRO A 200 2.83 9.80 5.00
C PRO A 200 4.04 9.60 5.93
N SER A 201 5.05 8.84 5.49
CA SER A 201 6.32 8.65 6.21
C SER A 201 6.16 7.99 7.59
N GLU A 202 7.08 8.25 8.51
CA GLU A 202 7.26 7.56 9.81
C GLU A 202 6.00 7.57 10.70
N LYS A 203 5.25 8.66 10.71
CA LYS A 203 4.03 8.83 11.51
C LYS A 203 2.74 8.60 10.72
N GLY A 204 2.87 8.04 9.53
CA GLY A 204 1.76 7.85 8.61
C GLY A 204 0.63 7.00 9.16
N ALA A 205 0.94 5.86 9.77
CA ALA A 205 -0.08 5.00 10.35
C ALA A 205 -0.86 5.70 11.48
N GLU A 206 -0.15 6.39 12.38
CA GLU A 206 -0.77 7.14 13.48
C GLU A 206 -1.73 8.22 12.94
N ALA A 207 -1.30 8.97 11.92
CA ALA A 207 -2.13 10.02 11.30
C ALA A 207 -3.36 9.42 10.61
N VAL A 208 -3.18 8.41 9.75
CA VAL A 208 -4.27 7.75 9.02
C VAL A 208 -5.28 7.15 9.99
N VAL A 209 -4.84 6.39 10.98
CA VAL A 209 -5.73 5.75 11.96
C VAL A 209 -6.46 6.79 12.81
N SER A 210 -5.80 7.90 13.21
CA SER A 210 -6.44 8.99 13.93
C SER A 210 -7.60 9.62 13.15
N ILE A 211 -7.44 9.77 11.82
CA ILE A 211 -8.49 10.26 10.93
C ILE A 211 -9.61 9.21 10.82
N LEU A 212 -9.27 7.95 10.54
CA LEU A 212 -10.24 6.86 10.42
C LEU A 212 -11.12 6.71 11.67
N LEU A 213 -10.54 6.95 12.85
CA LEU A 213 -11.25 6.88 14.13
C LEU A 213 -11.97 8.19 14.50
N GLY A 214 -11.90 9.22 13.67
CA GLY A 214 -12.52 10.52 13.92
C GLY A 214 -11.90 11.31 15.07
N ARG A 215 -10.66 11.01 15.46
CA ARG A 215 -9.93 11.77 16.48
C ARG A 215 -9.33 13.05 15.93
N TYR A 216 -9.10 13.08 14.64
CA TYR A 216 -8.61 14.24 13.91
C TYR A 216 -9.43 14.42 12.64
N ASN A 217 -9.82 15.65 12.37
CA ASN A 217 -10.50 16.01 11.11
C ASN A 217 -9.47 16.58 10.15
N PRO A 218 -9.24 15.96 8.98
CA PRO A 218 -8.21 16.42 8.04
C PRO A 218 -8.53 17.82 7.53
N GLY A 219 -7.57 18.73 7.67
CA GLY A 219 -7.71 20.10 7.18
C GLY A 219 -7.25 20.30 5.74
N GLY A 220 -6.60 19.30 5.16
CA GLY A 220 -6.13 19.32 3.78
C GLY A 220 -7.29 19.28 2.79
N LYS A 221 -7.05 19.88 1.62
CA LYS A 221 -7.95 19.83 0.48
C LYS A 221 -7.25 19.10 -0.67
N MET A 222 -8.05 18.42 -1.48
CA MET A 222 -7.49 17.77 -2.68
C MET A 222 -6.89 18.83 -3.60
N PRO A 223 -5.62 18.69 -4.00
CA PRO A 223 -4.96 19.61 -4.92
C PRO A 223 -5.33 19.34 -6.38
N VAL A 224 -6.08 18.29 -6.63
CA VAL A 224 -6.52 17.81 -7.94
C VAL A 224 -7.99 17.42 -7.89
N THR A 225 -8.63 17.39 -9.04
CA THR A 225 -10.04 17.00 -9.22
C THR A 225 -10.11 15.70 -9.97
#